data_407667e4a024a0b95a28d7d49b90a0d6
#
_entry.id   407667e4a024a0b95a28d7d49b90a0d6
#
_cell.length_a   1.000
_cell.length_b   1.000
_cell.length_c   1.000
_cell.angle_alpha   90.00
_cell.angle_beta   90.00
_cell.angle_gamma   90.00
#
_symmetry.space_group_name_H-M   'P 1'
#
loop_
_entity.id
_entity.type
_entity.pdbx_description
1 polymer ?
#
loop_
_entity_poly.entity_id
_entity_poly.type
_entity_poly.pdbx_seq_one_letter_code
_entity_poly.pdbx_strand_id
1 'polypeptide(L)'
;MNNIDTTRHVDVFSPDAFGKRRIDVIGAGASGSRIVLALAKLGLENIHVFDFDIVEAHNIANQVFSQADIGRPKVEALRDIVKAHTGLEITIYNERVDGSQKLGDVVFLLTDTMSSRQEIWKKAIRYKVATKLMIETRMGVDQGRVYVVNPTRSAQVRGWEETLYDDDVAEVSACGSTISVGPTAEYLSGLAVWQLIRWLNIETGKSSDGVSDTLDHEILFCLRPPTILTRQFDQLI
;
A
#
# COMPACT_ATOMS: atom_id res chain seq x y z
N MET A 1 24.58 -5.09 -2.53
CA MET A 1 24.21 -6.07 -1.49
C MET A 1 23.42 -5.32 -0.45
N ASN A 2 22.24 -5.80 -0.12
CA ASN A 2 21.39 -5.25 0.93
C ASN A 2 22.13 -5.37 2.27
N ASN A 3 22.36 -4.25 2.95
CA ASN A 3 23.06 -4.22 4.23
C ASN A 3 22.10 -4.29 5.44
N ILE A 4 20.81 -4.53 5.19
CA ILE A 4 19.82 -4.65 6.26
C ILE A 4 19.91 -6.03 6.89
N ASP A 5 20.17 -6.06 8.19
CA ASP A 5 20.13 -7.30 8.97
C ASP A 5 18.67 -7.72 9.18
N THR A 6 18.22 -8.74 8.45
CA THR A 6 16.87 -9.29 8.48
C THR A 6 16.72 -10.49 9.42
N THR A 7 17.73 -10.81 10.22
CA THR A 7 17.78 -12.01 11.10
C THR A 7 16.55 -12.16 12.00
N ARG A 8 15.99 -11.04 12.48
CA ARG A 8 14.83 -11.06 13.39
C ARG A 8 13.51 -11.46 12.75
N HIS A 9 13.40 -11.38 11.41
CA HIS A 9 12.14 -11.68 10.72
C HIS A 9 12.29 -12.68 9.56
N VAL A 10 13.50 -13.20 9.30
CA VAL A 10 13.77 -14.07 8.14
C VAL A 10 12.93 -15.35 8.14
N ASP A 11 12.55 -15.85 9.31
CA ASP A 11 11.68 -17.03 9.43
C ASP A 11 10.23 -16.73 9.03
N VAL A 12 9.79 -15.48 9.17
CA VAL A 12 8.45 -15.01 8.82
C VAL A 12 8.42 -14.43 7.41
N PHE A 13 9.47 -13.68 7.04
CA PHE A 13 9.60 -13.03 5.74
C PHE A 13 11.05 -13.02 5.31
N SER A 14 11.30 -13.49 4.09
CA SER A 14 12.64 -13.47 3.48
C SER A 14 12.64 -12.59 2.23
N PRO A 15 13.46 -11.52 2.19
CA PRO A 15 13.64 -10.71 0.98
C PRO A 15 14.13 -11.55 -0.22
N ASP A 16 14.96 -12.56 0.03
CA ASP A 16 15.47 -13.46 -1.03
C ASP A 16 14.33 -14.26 -1.67
N ALA A 17 13.34 -14.70 -0.87
CA ALA A 17 12.15 -15.37 -1.40
C ALA A 17 11.26 -14.44 -2.22
N PHE A 18 11.22 -13.15 -1.88
CA PHE A 18 10.55 -12.12 -2.68
C PHE A 18 11.29 -11.92 -4.01
N GLY A 19 12.62 -12.01 -4.00
CA GLY A 19 13.48 -11.92 -5.17
C GLY A 19 13.45 -10.52 -5.81
N LYS A 20 13.49 -10.48 -7.15
CA LYS A 20 13.56 -9.22 -7.91
C LYS A 20 12.19 -8.66 -8.33
N ARG A 21 11.11 -9.14 -7.73
CA ARG A 21 9.75 -8.62 -8.03
C ARG A 21 9.71 -7.11 -7.85
N ARG A 22 9.07 -6.43 -8.78
CA ARG A 22 8.91 -4.99 -8.72
C ARG A 22 7.67 -4.64 -7.90
N ILE A 23 7.84 -3.70 -6.99
CA ILE A 23 6.76 -3.11 -6.20
C ILE A 23 6.55 -1.67 -6.67
N ASP A 24 5.35 -1.35 -7.12
CA ASP A 24 4.94 0.01 -7.42
C ASP A 24 4.04 0.53 -6.29
N VAL A 25 4.42 1.66 -5.72
CA VAL A 25 3.62 2.37 -4.71
C VAL A 25 3.10 3.65 -5.34
N ILE A 26 1.80 3.72 -5.54
CA ILE A 26 1.12 4.85 -6.17
C ILE A 26 0.46 5.69 -5.09
N GLY A 27 1.06 6.83 -4.78
CA GLY A 27 0.72 7.72 -3.67
C GLY A 27 1.70 7.59 -2.50
N ALA A 28 2.35 8.70 -2.11
CA ALA A 28 3.28 8.83 -0.98
C ALA A 28 2.69 9.66 0.17
N GLY A 29 1.37 9.60 0.35
CA GLY A 29 0.64 10.27 1.42
C GLY A 29 0.78 9.57 2.78
N ALA A 30 -0.27 9.65 3.61
CA ALA A 30 -0.26 9.16 4.99
C ALA A 30 0.05 7.66 5.09
N SER A 31 -0.59 6.82 4.29
CA SER A 31 -0.30 5.38 4.26
C SER A 31 0.92 5.06 3.41
N GLY A 32 1.04 5.66 2.22
CA GLY A 32 2.07 5.30 1.24
C GLY A 32 3.49 5.60 1.73
N SER A 33 3.73 6.74 2.35
CA SER A 33 5.05 7.08 2.89
C SER A 33 5.53 6.08 3.97
N ARG A 34 4.61 5.60 4.81
CA ARG A 34 4.88 4.57 5.83
C ARG A 34 5.12 3.20 5.22
N ILE A 35 4.27 2.81 4.25
CA ILE A 35 4.40 1.54 3.54
C ILE A 35 5.77 1.45 2.85
N VAL A 36 6.18 2.48 2.11
CA VAL A 36 7.49 2.52 1.44
C VAL A 36 8.63 2.30 2.43
N LEU A 37 8.61 3.03 3.55
CA LEU A 37 9.64 2.90 4.58
C LEU A 37 9.63 1.50 5.21
N ALA A 38 8.45 0.93 5.47
CA ALA A 38 8.31 -0.42 6.02
C ALA A 38 8.82 -1.49 5.04
N LEU A 39 8.48 -1.39 3.75
CA LEU A 39 8.97 -2.30 2.69
C LEU A 39 10.50 -2.26 2.58
N ALA A 40 11.09 -1.06 2.61
CA ALA A 40 12.54 -0.90 2.60
C ALA A 40 13.19 -1.53 3.85
N LYS A 41 12.60 -1.34 5.04
CA LYS A 41 13.07 -1.97 6.29
C LYS A 41 12.94 -3.49 6.30
N LEU A 42 12.01 -4.06 5.53
CA LEU A 42 11.94 -5.50 5.28
C LEU A 42 13.05 -6.00 4.35
N GLY A 43 13.87 -5.12 3.79
CA GLY A 43 14.97 -5.47 2.89
C GLY A 43 14.57 -5.57 1.42
N LEU A 44 13.40 -5.05 1.03
CA LEU A 44 12.96 -5.03 -0.36
C LEU A 44 13.65 -3.88 -1.11
N GLU A 45 14.25 -4.18 -2.26
CA GLU A 45 15.11 -3.24 -3.00
C GLU A 45 14.42 -2.64 -4.23
N ASN A 46 13.57 -3.40 -4.92
CA ASN A 46 12.97 -2.98 -6.19
C ASN A 46 11.63 -2.24 -5.98
N ILE A 47 11.70 -1.13 -5.24
CA ILE A 47 10.56 -0.28 -4.90
C ILE A 47 10.54 0.94 -5.80
N HIS A 48 9.41 1.16 -6.47
CA HIS A 48 9.12 2.29 -7.35
C HIS A 48 7.98 3.12 -6.77
N VAL A 49 8.19 4.41 -6.58
CA VAL A 49 7.23 5.30 -5.92
C VAL A 49 6.79 6.40 -6.85
N PHE A 50 5.48 6.57 -6.99
CA PHE A 50 4.85 7.60 -7.81
C PHE A 50 4.05 8.55 -6.92
N ASP A 51 4.36 9.82 -6.98
CA ASP A 51 3.59 10.90 -6.37
C ASP A 51 4.02 12.23 -7.01
N PHE A 52 3.10 13.15 -7.21
CA PHE A 52 3.37 14.44 -7.86
C PHE A 52 3.25 15.64 -6.90
N ASP A 53 2.90 15.37 -5.64
CA ASP A 53 2.73 16.42 -4.63
C ASP A 53 4.05 16.88 -4.03
N ILE A 54 3.98 18.04 -3.40
CA ILE A 54 5.00 18.55 -2.49
C ILE A 54 4.63 18.27 -1.03
N VAL A 55 5.62 18.27 -0.15
CA VAL A 55 5.41 18.18 1.29
C VAL A 55 4.90 19.53 1.81
N GLU A 56 3.75 19.52 2.46
CA GLU A 56 3.15 20.69 3.09
C GLU A 56 3.17 20.58 4.61
N ALA A 57 3.03 21.72 5.32
CA ALA A 57 3.11 21.76 6.77
C ALA A 57 2.13 20.80 7.46
N HIS A 58 0.90 20.66 6.93
CA HIS A 58 -0.10 19.74 7.48
C HIS A 58 0.24 18.26 7.30
N ASN A 59 1.14 17.92 6.39
CA ASN A 59 1.58 16.53 6.18
C ASN A 59 2.46 16.01 7.32
N ILE A 60 3.12 16.90 8.05
CA ILE A 60 4.04 16.52 9.14
C ILE A 60 3.31 15.74 10.26
N ALA A 61 2.05 16.07 10.51
CA ALA A 61 1.26 15.45 11.57
C ALA A 61 0.88 13.98 11.29
N ASN A 62 0.85 13.58 10.02
CA ASN A 62 0.28 12.27 9.62
C ASN A 62 1.05 11.51 8.53
N GLN A 63 2.22 12.02 8.11
CA GLN A 63 3.12 11.35 7.16
C GLN A 63 4.51 11.19 7.77
N VAL A 64 5.45 10.54 7.08
CA VAL A 64 6.80 10.30 7.62
C VAL A 64 7.74 11.50 7.48
N PHE A 65 7.30 12.56 6.83
CA PHE A 65 8.10 13.74 6.55
C PHE A 65 8.37 14.58 7.80
N SER A 66 9.44 15.36 7.74
CA SER A 66 9.88 16.28 8.78
C SER A 66 9.68 17.75 8.36
N GLN A 67 9.86 18.67 9.29
CA GLN A 67 9.83 20.11 9.02
C GLN A 67 10.83 20.53 7.93
N ALA A 68 11.96 19.85 7.83
CA ALA A 68 12.99 20.12 6.82
C ALA A 68 12.58 19.73 5.39
N ASP A 69 11.53 18.94 5.25
CA ASP A 69 11.06 18.44 3.96
C ASP A 69 9.98 19.34 3.34
N ILE A 70 9.45 20.31 4.08
CA ILE A 70 8.39 21.21 3.59
C ILE A 70 8.87 21.93 2.32
N GLY A 71 8.03 21.90 1.27
CA GLY A 71 8.30 22.48 -0.05
C GLY A 71 9.04 21.56 -1.02
N ARG A 72 9.52 20.40 -0.58
CA ARG A 72 10.18 19.42 -1.45
C ARG A 72 9.14 18.48 -2.10
N PRO A 73 9.41 17.94 -3.31
CA PRO A 73 8.61 16.84 -3.85
C PRO A 73 8.57 15.66 -2.86
N LYS A 74 7.38 15.10 -2.60
CA LYS A 74 7.20 13.99 -1.64
C LYS A 74 8.08 12.80 -1.97
N VAL A 75 8.19 12.44 -3.24
CA VAL A 75 9.00 11.28 -3.67
C VAL A 75 10.49 11.48 -3.41
N GLU A 76 11.01 12.72 -3.55
CA GLU A 76 12.42 13.03 -3.27
C GLU A 76 12.72 13.00 -1.77
N ALA A 77 11.85 13.63 -0.97
CA ALA A 77 11.98 13.59 0.49
C ALA A 77 11.91 12.14 1.00
N LEU A 78 10.98 11.34 0.47
CA LEU A 78 10.82 9.93 0.86
C LEU A 78 12.02 9.07 0.48
N ARG A 79 12.61 9.28 -0.71
CA ARG A 79 13.84 8.61 -1.12
C ARG A 79 14.97 8.87 -0.12
N ASP A 80 15.15 10.13 0.27
CA ASP A 80 16.22 10.51 1.20
C ASP A 80 15.97 9.94 2.61
N ILE A 81 14.71 9.90 3.06
CA ILE A 81 14.31 9.26 4.33
C ILE A 81 14.61 7.75 4.28
N VAL A 82 14.21 7.06 3.21
CA VAL A 82 14.49 5.63 3.05
C VAL A 82 15.99 5.37 3.08
N LYS A 83 16.77 6.15 2.32
CA LYS A 83 18.23 6.03 2.30
C LYS A 83 18.85 6.26 3.66
N ALA A 84 18.41 7.27 4.40
CA ALA A 84 18.91 7.56 5.75
C ALA A 84 18.62 6.42 6.75
N HIS A 85 17.47 5.76 6.62
CA HIS A 85 17.06 4.70 7.53
C HIS A 85 17.61 3.32 7.18
N THR A 86 17.84 3.04 5.90
CA THR A 86 18.08 1.68 5.41
C THR A 86 19.34 1.54 4.55
N GLY A 87 19.87 2.65 4.05
CA GLY A 87 20.93 2.65 3.05
C GLY A 87 20.47 2.26 1.64
N LEU A 88 19.19 1.90 1.45
CA LEU A 88 18.64 1.51 0.16
C LEU A 88 18.27 2.72 -0.69
N GLU A 89 18.40 2.55 -2.00
CA GLU A 89 17.89 3.49 -3.01
C GLU A 89 16.59 2.97 -3.59
N ILE A 90 15.55 3.80 -3.59
CA ILE A 90 14.28 3.52 -4.27
C ILE A 90 14.21 4.29 -5.58
N THR A 91 13.46 3.77 -6.54
CA THR A 91 13.18 4.48 -7.79
C THR A 91 11.98 5.40 -7.58
N ILE A 92 12.11 6.66 -7.99
CA ILE A 92 11.06 7.66 -7.78
C ILE A 92 10.58 8.26 -9.10
N TYR A 93 9.30 8.61 -9.14
CA TYR A 93 8.65 9.29 -10.25
C TYR A 93 7.80 10.43 -9.69
N ASN A 94 8.23 11.68 -9.96
CA ASN A 94 7.47 12.88 -9.61
C ASN A 94 6.43 13.14 -10.69
N GLU A 95 5.43 12.25 -10.78
CA GLU A 95 4.40 12.30 -11.80
C GLU A 95 3.10 11.66 -11.31
N ARG A 96 2.00 12.06 -11.91
CA ARG A 96 0.69 11.42 -11.71
C ARG A 96 0.62 10.13 -12.53
N VAL A 97 0.16 9.04 -11.89
CA VAL A 97 -0.19 7.82 -12.60
C VAL A 97 -1.60 7.97 -13.18
N ASP A 98 -1.72 7.85 -14.49
CA ASP A 98 -2.97 7.93 -15.26
C ASP A 98 -3.37 6.61 -15.91
N GLY A 99 -2.60 5.56 -15.61
CA GLY A 99 -2.79 4.22 -16.15
C GLY A 99 -2.07 3.94 -17.47
N SER A 100 -1.28 4.87 -17.99
CA SER A 100 -0.39 4.63 -19.15
C SER A 100 0.91 3.92 -18.75
N GLN A 101 1.26 3.98 -17.46
CA GLN A 101 2.48 3.40 -16.90
C GLN A 101 2.40 1.86 -16.88
N LYS A 102 3.55 1.23 -17.17
CA LYS A 102 3.71 -0.22 -16.98
C LYS A 102 4.05 -0.50 -15.52
N LEU A 103 3.13 -1.16 -14.83
CA LEU A 103 3.29 -1.55 -13.43
C LEU A 103 3.89 -2.95 -13.30
N GLY A 104 4.52 -3.23 -12.17
CA GLY A 104 5.21 -4.47 -11.86
C GLY A 104 4.33 -5.53 -11.18
N ASP A 105 5.00 -6.44 -10.47
CA ASP A 105 4.38 -7.62 -9.88
C ASP A 105 3.41 -7.31 -8.75
N VAL A 106 3.76 -6.33 -7.91
CA VAL A 106 2.96 -5.89 -6.76
C VAL A 106 2.67 -4.40 -6.88
N VAL A 107 1.42 -4.04 -6.72
CA VAL A 107 0.97 -2.64 -6.77
C VAL A 107 0.28 -2.27 -5.47
N PHE A 108 0.80 -1.25 -4.79
CA PHE A 108 0.08 -0.55 -3.73
C PHE A 108 -0.64 0.65 -4.35
N LEU A 109 -1.97 0.60 -4.39
CA LEU A 109 -2.84 1.64 -4.94
C LEU A 109 -3.37 2.52 -3.82
N LEU A 110 -2.72 3.66 -3.56
CA LEU A 110 -2.89 4.47 -2.36
C LEU A 110 -3.26 5.93 -2.67
N THR A 111 -3.89 6.16 -3.82
CA THR A 111 -4.37 7.49 -4.21
C THR A 111 -5.53 7.95 -3.31
N ASP A 112 -5.73 9.24 -3.21
CA ASP A 112 -6.70 9.88 -2.32
C ASP A 112 -8.14 9.88 -2.88
N THR A 113 -8.32 9.89 -4.22
CA THR A 113 -9.63 9.94 -4.86
C THR A 113 -10.05 8.59 -5.43
N MET A 114 -11.35 8.31 -5.37
CA MET A 114 -11.91 7.09 -5.96
C MET A 114 -11.83 7.10 -7.49
N SER A 115 -12.01 8.27 -8.10
CA SER A 115 -11.89 8.44 -9.55
C SER A 115 -10.49 8.07 -10.07
N SER A 116 -9.42 8.49 -9.40
CA SER A 116 -8.06 8.12 -9.80
C SER A 116 -7.79 6.61 -9.61
N ARG A 117 -8.32 6.00 -8.54
CA ARG A 117 -8.24 4.54 -8.34
C ARG A 117 -8.91 3.77 -9.47
N GLN A 118 -10.12 4.18 -9.85
CA GLN A 118 -10.87 3.57 -10.95
C GLN A 118 -10.14 3.71 -12.29
N GLU A 119 -9.55 4.87 -12.56
CA GLU A 119 -8.80 5.13 -13.79
C GLU A 119 -7.56 4.23 -13.88
N ILE A 120 -6.73 4.23 -12.84
CA ILE A 120 -5.51 3.40 -12.77
C ILE A 120 -5.86 1.92 -12.85
N TRP A 121 -6.88 1.49 -12.10
CA TRP A 121 -7.36 0.11 -12.12
C TRP A 121 -7.74 -0.34 -13.53
N LYS A 122 -8.62 0.39 -14.19
CA LYS A 122 -9.12 0.04 -15.53
C LYS A 122 -8.03 -0.01 -16.58
N LYS A 123 -7.07 0.91 -16.53
CA LYS A 123 -6.05 1.07 -17.58
C LYS A 123 -4.79 0.23 -17.33
N ALA A 124 -4.32 0.15 -16.08
CA ALA A 124 -3.00 -0.40 -15.77
C ALA A 124 -3.00 -1.69 -14.94
N ILE A 125 -4.08 -2.02 -14.21
CA ILE A 125 -4.07 -3.14 -13.25
C ILE A 125 -5.03 -4.26 -13.67
N ARG A 126 -6.28 -3.94 -13.96
CA ARG A 126 -7.34 -4.91 -14.25
C ARG A 126 -6.95 -5.85 -15.39
N TYR A 127 -6.98 -7.15 -15.10
CA TYR A 127 -6.63 -8.24 -16.04
C TYR A 127 -5.20 -8.16 -16.64
N LYS A 128 -4.30 -7.40 -16.01
CA LYS A 128 -2.90 -7.38 -16.42
C LYS A 128 -2.14 -8.55 -15.79
N VAL A 129 -1.64 -9.46 -16.62
CA VAL A 129 -0.91 -10.67 -16.17
C VAL A 129 0.41 -10.32 -15.48
N ALA A 130 1.00 -9.16 -15.78
CA ALA A 130 2.22 -8.69 -15.14
C ALA A 130 2.02 -8.45 -13.64
N THR A 131 0.85 -7.91 -13.25
CA THR A 131 0.54 -7.65 -11.84
C THR A 131 -0.05 -8.89 -11.19
N LYS A 132 0.58 -9.39 -10.15
CA LYS A 132 0.18 -10.58 -9.38
C LYS A 132 -0.67 -10.23 -8.18
N LEU A 133 -0.42 -9.06 -7.61
CA LEU A 133 -1.06 -8.58 -6.39
C LEU A 133 -1.31 -7.08 -6.47
N MET A 134 -2.52 -6.66 -6.15
CA MET A 134 -2.84 -5.28 -5.80
C MET A 134 -3.24 -5.23 -4.33
N ILE A 135 -2.64 -4.29 -3.59
CA ILE A 135 -3.05 -3.93 -2.24
C ILE A 135 -3.52 -2.48 -2.28
N GLU A 136 -4.75 -2.24 -1.86
CA GLU A 136 -5.36 -0.91 -1.81
C GLU A 136 -5.77 -0.60 -0.39
N THR A 137 -5.64 0.66 0.04
CA THR A 137 -6.07 1.11 1.37
C THR A 137 -7.04 2.28 1.27
N ARG A 138 -8.03 2.26 2.19
CA ARG A 138 -8.94 3.39 2.42
C ARG A 138 -8.96 3.70 3.89
N MET A 139 -8.92 4.97 4.25
CA MET A 139 -8.80 5.42 5.63
C MET A 139 -9.90 6.43 5.97
N GLY A 140 -10.56 6.20 7.11
CA GLY A 140 -11.37 7.19 7.80
C GLY A 140 -10.66 7.69 9.07
N VAL A 141 -11.40 8.29 9.99
CA VAL A 141 -10.85 8.88 11.24
C VAL A 141 -10.24 7.79 12.13
N ASP A 142 -11.01 6.77 12.46
CA ASP A 142 -10.65 5.69 13.38
C ASP A 142 -10.93 4.29 12.79
N GLN A 143 -11.04 4.22 11.50
CA GLN A 143 -11.30 3.00 10.75
C GLN A 143 -10.52 2.98 9.44
N GLY A 144 -10.37 1.80 8.87
CA GLY A 144 -9.74 1.65 7.56
C GLY A 144 -10.05 0.31 6.93
N ARG A 145 -9.78 0.25 5.65
CA ARG A 145 -9.92 -0.97 4.85
C ARG A 145 -8.64 -1.27 4.10
N VAL A 146 -8.30 -2.54 4.06
CA VAL A 146 -7.25 -3.07 3.19
C VAL A 146 -7.89 -4.05 2.23
N TYR A 147 -7.68 -3.84 0.95
CA TYR A 147 -8.08 -4.75 -0.11
C TYR A 147 -6.86 -5.46 -0.66
N VAL A 148 -6.99 -6.76 -0.89
CA VAL A 148 -5.92 -7.64 -1.39
C VAL A 148 -6.48 -8.43 -2.56
N VAL A 149 -6.04 -8.10 -3.76
CA VAL A 149 -6.67 -8.58 -5.00
C VAL A 149 -5.64 -9.11 -5.97
N ASN A 150 -5.85 -10.32 -6.48
CA ASN A 150 -5.20 -10.76 -7.70
C ASN A 150 -6.03 -10.24 -8.90
N PRO A 151 -5.50 -9.29 -9.70
CA PRO A 151 -6.26 -8.60 -10.73
C PRO A 151 -6.61 -9.47 -11.94
N THR A 152 -6.18 -10.73 -11.96
CA THR A 152 -6.53 -11.69 -13.02
C THR A 152 -7.65 -12.65 -12.61
N ARG A 153 -8.04 -12.69 -11.32
CA ARG A 153 -9.12 -13.53 -10.81
C ARG A 153 -10.46 -12.81 -10.89
N SER A 154 -11.35 -13.28 -11.74
CA SER A 154 -12.63 -12.61 -12.04
C SER A 154 -13.51 -12.38 -10.80
N ALA A 155 -13.55 -13.30 -9.83
CA ALA A 155 -14.32 -13.13 -8.60
C ALA A 155 -13.75 -12.00 -7.74
N GLN A 156 -12.42 -11.94 -7.58
CA GLN A 156 -11.74 -10.88 -6.83
C GLN A 156 -11.88 -9.52 -7.51
N VAL A 157 -11.78 -9.49 -8.85
CA VAL A 157 -12.02 -8.29 -9.66
C VAL A 157 -13.43 -7.74 -9.41
N ARG A 158 -14.47 -8.58 -9.54
CA ARG A 158 -15.86 -8.16 -9.30
C ARG A 158 -16.07 -7.72 -7.85
N GLY A 159 -15.61 -8.52 -6.87
CA GLY A 159 -15.77 -8.20 -5.46
C GLY A 159 -15.16 -6.87 -5.05
N TRP A 160 -13.98 -6.52 -5.62
CA TRP A 160 -13.37 -5.21 -5.38
C TRP A 160 -14.12 -4.09 -6.12
N GLU A 161 -14.53 -4.30 -7.39
CA GLU A 161 -15.26 -3.31 -8.17
C GLU A 161 -16.62 -2.95 -7.53
N GLU A 162 -17.27 -3.89 -6.85
CA GLU A 162 -18.50 -3.66 -6.08
C GLU A 162 -18.30 -2.76 -4.84
N THR A 163 -17.06 -2.58 -4.39
CA THR A 163 -16.75 -1.70 -3.26
C THR A 163 -16.47 -0.24 -3.65
N LEU A 164 -16.48 0.06 -4.95
CA LEU A 164 -16.23 1.42 -5.45
C LEU A 164 -17.45 2.32 -5.20
N TYR A 165 -17.19 3.59 -4.98
CA TYR A 165 -18.19 4.64 -4.75
C TYR A 165 -17.76 5.96 -5.43
N ASP A 166 -18.59 6.96 -5.44
CA ASP A 166 -18.27 8.26 -6.04
C ASP A 166 -17.49 9.15 -5.04
N ASP A 167 -16.65 10.04 -5.55
CA ASP A 167 -15.77 10.88 -4.72
C ASP A 167 -16.53 11.81 -3.76
N ASP A 168 -17.79 12.14 -4.04
CA ASP A 168 -18.66 12.98 -3.22
C ASP A 168 -19.12 12.31 -1.92
N VAL A 169 -18.95 10.99 -1.80
CA VAL A 169 -19.28 10.21 -0.58
C VAL A 169 -18.13 10.24 0.44
N ALA A 170 -16.95 10.74 0.07
CA ALA A 170 -15.79 10.78 0.96
C ALA A 170 -16.00 11.75 2.14
N GLU A 171 -15.63 11.31 3.36
CA GLU A 171 -15.64 12.17 4.55
C GLU A 171 -14.59 13.27 4.43
N VAL A 172 -15.01 14.53 4.57
CA VAL A 172 -14.13 15.70 4.56
C VAL A 172 -14.17 16.42 5.91
N SER A 173 -13.05 17.04 6.28
CA SER A 173 -12.93 17.87 7.47
C SER A 173 -13.67 19.22 7.29
N ALA A 174 -13.82 19.96 8.36
CA ALA A 174 -14.43 21.30 8.33
C ALA A 174 -13.70 22.29 7.40
N CYS A 175 -12.43 22.04 7.06
CA CYS A 175 -11.65 22.82 6.08
C CYS A 175 -11.68 22.24 4.66
N GLY A 176 -12.49 21.19 4.39
CA GLY A 176 -12.66 20.59 3.07
C GLY A 176 -11.56 19.59 2.68
N SER A 177 -10.62 19.28 3.56
CA SER A 177 -9.59 18.26 3.33
C SER A 177 -10.02 16.89 3.86
N THR A 178 -9.52 15.82 3.26
CA THR A 178 -9.73 14.45 3.75
C THR A 178 -9.17 14.31 5.18
N ILE A 179 -9.98 13.77 6.09
CA ILE A 179 -9.54 13.55 7.48
C ILE A 179 -8.52 12.41 7.52
N SER A 180 -7.36 12.68 8.11
CA SER A 180 -6.28 11.71 8.26
C SER A 180 -5.64 11.83 9.63
N VAL A 181 -5.65 10.72 10.37
CA VAL A 181 -5.09 10.64 11.73
C VAL A 181 -3.85 9.75 11.70
N GLY A 182 -2.71 10.26 12.18
CA GLY A 182 -1.42 9.57 12.13
C GLY A 182 -1.47 8.13 12.68
N PRO A 183 -1.97 7.88 13.90
CA PRO A 183 -2.12 6.52 14.45
C PRO A 183 -2.98 5.57 13.59
N THR A 184 -4.05 6.08 12.97
CA THR A 184 -4.88 5.27 12.06
C THR A 184 -4.10 4.89 10.80
N ALA A 185 -3.34 5.84 10.23
CA ALA A 185 -2.47 5.58 9.10
C ALA A 185 -1.36 4.57 9.43
N GLU A 186 -0.79 4.64 10.63
CA GLU A 186 0.23 3.69 11.12
C GLU A 186 -0.33 2.26 11.14
N TYR A 187 -1.49 2.08 11.79
CA TYR A 187 -2.14 0.77 11.89
C TYR A 187 -2.49 0.20 10.51
N LEU A 188 -3.09 1.04 9.65
CA LEU A 188 -3.47 0.67 8.28
C LEU A 188 -2.27 0.24 7.44
N SER A 189 -1.17 0.99 7.52
CA SER A 189 0.06 0.72 6.77
C SER A 189 0.71 -0.58 7.21
N GLY A 190 0.79 -0.83 8.52
CA GLY A 190 1.29 -2.09 9.07
C GLY A 190 0.46 -3.28 8.60
N LEU A 191 -0.87 -3.15 8.64
CA LEU A 191 -1.79 -4.19 8.17
C LEU A 191 -1.61 -4.48 6.67
N ALA A 192 -1.47 -3.44 5.85
CA ALA A 192 -1.26 -3.59 4.40
C ALA A 192 0.06 -4.30 4.07
N VAL A 193 1.15 -3.92 4.74
CA VAL A 193 2.45 -4.59 4.56
C VAL A 193 2.39 -6.04 5.05
N TRP A 194 1.65 -6.31 6.13
CA TRP A 194 1.45 -7.67 6.62
C TRP A 194 0.74 -8.57 5.60
N GLN A 195 -0.19 -8.01 4.79
CA GLN A 195 -0.83 -8.79 3.72
C GLN A 195 0.16 -9.15 2.60
N LEU A 196 1.15 -8.31 2.30
CA LEU A 196 2.23 -8.68 1.37
C LEU A 196 3.04 -9.86 1.91
N ILE A 197 3.36 -9.86 3.21
CA ILE A 197 4.07 -10.99 3.86
C ILE A 197 3.25 -12.26 3.75
N ARG A 198 1.96 -12.22 4.10
CA ARG A 198 1.05 -13.37 3.97
C ARG A 198 0.97 -13.89 2.54
N TRP A 199 0.81 -12.98 1.57
CA TRP A 199 0.76 -13.35 0.16
C TRP A 199 2.04 -14.09 -0.28
N LEU A 200 3.23 -13.57 0.08
CA LEU A 200 4.48 -14.21 -0.26
C LEU A 200 4.60 -15.61 0.37
N ASN A 201 4.21 -15.75 1.62
CA ASN A 201 4.27 -17.03 2.31
C ASN A 201 3.37 -18.08 1.66
N ILE A 202 2.17 -17.70 1.23
CA ILE A 202 1.27 -18.57 0.47
C ILE A 202 1.89 -18.95 -0.89
N GLU A 203 2.39 -17.96 -1.65
CA GLU A 203 3.02 -18.18 -2.96
C GLU A 203 4.25 -19.10 -2.89
N THR A 204 4.99 -19.06 -1.78
CA THR A 204 6.21 -19.85 -1.58
C THR A 204 5.97 -21.17 -0.82
N GLY A 205 4.72 -21.48 -0.47
CA GLY A 205 4.39 -22.66 0.32
C GLY A 205 4.94 -22.64 1.76
N LYS A 206 5.28 -21.45 2.25
CA LYS A 206 5.81 -21.21 3.60
C LYS A 206 4.67 -20.99 4.61
N SER A 207 3.53 -21.65 4.40
CA SER A 207 2.41 -21.60 5.33
C SER A 207 2.79 -22.23 6.67
N SER A 208 2.64 -21.50 7.76
CA SER A 208 3.02 -21.93 9.09
C SER A 208 1.78 -22.33 9.92
N ASP A 209 1.82 -23.53 10.45
CA ASP A 209 1.18 -23.96 11.72
C ASP A 209 -0.32 -23.62 11.89
N GLY A 210 -1.18 -24.06 10.98
CA GLY A 210 -2.62 -24.04 11.18
C GLY A 210 -3.32 -22.70 10.96
N VAL A 211 -2.61 -21.70 10.45
CA VAL A 211 -3.21 -20.46 9.94
C VAL A 211 -3.76 -20.71 8.53
N SER A 212 -4.95 -20.20 8.26
CA SER A 212 -5.58 -20.31 6.94
C SER A 212 -4.64 -19.92 5.81
N ASP A 213 -4.46 -20.83 4.83
CA ASP A 213 -3.67 -20.62 3.62
C ASP A 213 -4.36 -19.70 2.60
N THR A 214 -5.38 -18.96 3.01
CA THR A 214 -6.12 -18.03 2.16
C THR A 214 -5.93 -16.61 2.63
N LEU A 215 -5.75 -15.69 1.66
CA LEU A 215 -5.78 -14.26 1.94
C LEU A 215 -7.21 -13.78 2.14
N ASP A 216 -7.40 -12.89 3.09
CA ASP A 216 -8.62 -12.09 3.14
C ASP A 216 -8.55 -11.02 2.06
N HIS A 217 -9.62 -10.89 1.24
CA HIS A 217 -9.66 -9.95 0.12
C HIS A 217 -10.09 -8.55 0.55
N GLU A 218 -10.84 -8.46 1.64
CA GLU A 218 -11.17 -7.21 2.32
C GLU A 218 -10.98 -7.39 3.81
N ILE A 219 -10.26 -6.46 4.43
CA ILE A 219 -10.09 -6.36 5.88
C ILE A 219 -10.56 -4.97 6.29
N LEU A 220 -11.61 -4.93 7.10
CA LEU A 220 -12.11 -3.72 7.74
C LEU A 220 -11.66 -3.72 9.20
N PHE A 221 -11.04 -2.64 9.63
CA PHE A 221 -10.80 -2.43 11.06
C PHE A 221 -11.48 -1.15 11.55
N CYS A 222 -11.86 -1.15 12.83
CA CYS A 222 -12.29 0.01 13.58
C CYS A 222 -11.48 0.07 14.88
N LEU A 223 -11.10 1.27 15.33
CA LEU A 223 -10.33 1.46 16.55
C LEU A 223 -11.22 1.84 17.75
N ARG A 224 -12.51 2.16 17.51
CA ARG A 224 -13.49 2.50 18.55
C ARG A 224 -14.86 1.90 18.29
N PRO A 225 -15.19 0.74 18.88
CA PRO A 225 -14.34 -0.20 19.63
C PRO A 225 -13.37 -0.94 18.72
N PRO A 226 -12.25 -1.45 19.23
CA PRO A 226 -11.34 -2.26 18.42
C PRO A 226 -12.05 -3.49 17.86
N THR A 227 -12.12 -3.56 16.54
CA THR A 227 -12.80 -4.63 15.81
C THR A 227 -12.10 -4.86 14.48
N ILE A 228 -11.98 -6.11 14.06
CA ILE A 228 -11.50 -6.50 12.73
C ILE A 228 -12.52 -7.42 12.11
N LEU A 229 -12.93 -7.12 10.89
CA LEU A 229 -13.80 -7.96 10.07
C LEU A 229 -13.09 -8.29 8.77
N THR A 230 -13.27 -9.51 8.27
CA THR A 230 -12.66 -9.94 7.02
C THR A 230 -13.71 -10.49 6.05
N ARG A 231 -13.44 -10.40 4.75
CA ARG A 231 -14.31 -10.89 3.70
C ARG A 231 -13.51 -11.55 2.58
N GLN A 232 -14.04 -12.66 2.08
CA GLN A 232 -13.52 -13.37 0.91
C GLN A 232 -14.38 -13.04 -0.32
N PHE A 233 -13.75 -12.66 -1.43
CA PHE A 233 -14.46 -12.39 -2.69
C PHE A 233 -14.65 -13.66 -3.51
N ASP A 234 -13.77 -14.64 -3.39
CA ASP A 234 -13.86 -15.91 -4.11
C ASP A 234 -15.08 -16.77 -3.70
N GLN A 235 -15.73 -16.44 -2.57
CA GLN A 235 -16.92 -17.12 -2.06
C GLN A 235 -18.25 -16.46 -2.49
N LEU A 236 -18.16 -15.36 -3.25
CA LEU A 236 -19.35 -14.69 -3.81
C LEU A 236 -19.73 -15.40 -5.12
N ILE A 237 -20.63 -16.37 -5.02
CA ILE A 237 -21.28 -17.05 -6.15
C ILE A 237 -22.59 -16.32 -6.48
#